data_7eeeaaacda409a26074fbef96f78e264
#
_entry.id   7eeeaaacda409a26074fbef96f78e264
#
_cell.length_a   1.000
_cell.length_b   1.000
_cell.length_c   1.000
_cell.angle_alpha   90.00
_cell.angle_beta   90.00
_cell.angle_gamma   90.00
#
_symmetry.space_group_name_H-M   'P 1'
#
loop_
_entity.id
_entity.type
_entity.pdbx_description
1 polymer ?
#
loop_
_entity_poly.entity_id
_entity_poly.type
_entity_poly.pdbx_seq_one_letter_code
_entity_poly.pdbx_strand_id
1 'polypeptide(L)'
;ASDVYKRQIYALIAISPDKAQQAVHELSQLLRYVLYENSPTVPIQDELTFIDNYVKLMKLRIGDKMPINVTLDSGDCNDCHIAPLLFISPVENAFKYGNTGRSGDSIDISIVCREGSIHCHIANNFIDSEKRDIASSGIGNVNLRRRLDLIYGNKAEMSTKIDGDRYIVDMIITL
;
A
#
# COMPACT_ATOMS: atom_id res chain seq x y z
N ALA A 1 9.49 4.66 11.66
CA ALA A 1 9.57 4.25 10.24
C ALA A 1 10.92 4.64 9.61
N SER A 2 11.35 5.91 9.68
CA SER A 2 12.60 6.39 9.04
C SER A 2 13.87 5.59 9.41
N ASP A 3 14.04 5.17 10.67
CA ASP A 3 15.24 4.46 11.13
C ASP A 3 15.31 3.01 10.63
N VAL A 4 14.19 2.39 10.39
CA VAL A 4 14.13 1.03 9.82
C VAL A 4 14.65 1.04 8.38
N TYR A 5 14.21 2.02 7.57
CA TYR A 5 14.68 2.16 6.19
C TYR A 5 16.17 2.52 6.11
N LYS A 6 16.66 3.40 6.99
CA LYS A 6 18.09 3.73 7.06
C LYS A 6 18.95 2.49 7.33
N ARG A 7 18.61 1.68 8.33
CA ARG A 7 19.36 0.45 8.64
C ARG A 7 19.36 -0.55 7.49
N GLN A 8 18.24 -0.64 6.75
CA GLN A 8 18.11 -1.53 5.59
C GLN A 8 19.00 -1.06 4.44
N ILE A 9 19.03 0.23 4.14
CA ILE A 9 19.91 0.81 3.12
C ILE A 9 21.38 0.54 3.48
N TYR A 10 21.80 0.75 4.74
CA TYR A 10 23.15 0.41 5.19
C TYR A 10 23.50 -1.07 4.99
N ALA A 11 22.58 -1.98 5.28
CA ALA A 11 22.78 -3.40 5.04
C ALA A 11 22.93 -3.72 3.53
N LEU A 12 22.13 -3.06 2.69
CA LEU A 12 22.20 -3.24 1.23
C LEU A 12 23.51 -2.71 0.63
N ILE A 13 24.09 -1.63 1.16
CA ILE A 13 25.36 -1.08 0.68
C ILE A 13 26.46 -2.15 0.72
N ALA A 14 26.52 -2.96 1.78
CA ALA A 14 27.52 -4.00 1.94
C ALA A 14 27.31 -5.22 1.02
N ILE A 15 26.07 -5.47 0.59
CA ILE A 15 25.67 -6.68 -0.15
C ILE A 15 25.52 -6.40 -1.65
N SER A 16 24.91 -5.27 -2.00
CA SER A 16 24.61 -4.89 -3.38
C SER A 16 24.47 -3.36 -3.47
N PRO A 17 25.55 -2.65 -3.84
CA PRO A 17 25.54 -1.20 -4.01
C PRO A 17 24.43 -0.70 -4.96
N ASP A 18 24.19 -1.44 -6.05
CA ASP A 18 23.14 -1.08 -7.03
C ASP A 18 21.74 -1.09 -6.42
N LYS A 19 21.42 -2.13 -5.61
CA LYS A 19 20.15 -2.21 -4.87
C LYS A 19 20.05 -1.12 -3.80
N ALA A 20 21.15 -0.78 -3.15
CA ALA A 20 21.18 0.32 -2.19
C ALA A 20 20.90 1.67 -2.88
N GLN A 21 21.50 1.92 -4.04
CA GLN A 21 21.26 3.12 -4.83
C GLN A 21 19.79 3.20 -5.29
N GLN A 22 19.23 2.10 -5.76
CA GLN A 22 17.82 2.02 -6.12
C GLN A 22 16.92 2.31 -4.92
N ALA A 23 17.19 1.72 -3.75
CA ALA A 23 16.42 1.96 -2.54
C ALA A 23 16.44 3.43 -2.09
N VAL A 24 17.60 4.11 -2.21
CA VAL A 24 17.70 5.55 -1.95
C VAL A 24 16.86 6.36 -2.93
N HIS A 25 16.89 5.98 -4.21
CA HIS A 25 16.08 6.65 -5.23
C HIS A 25 14.58 6.54 -4.94
N GLU A 26 14.06 5.32 -4.70
CA GLU A 26 12.65 5.09 -4.39
C GLU A 26 12.24 5.83 -3.10
N LEU A 27 13.07 5.78 -2.06
CA LEU A 27 12.80 6.50 -0.81
C LEU A 27 12.74 8.03 -1.03
N SER A 28 13.61 8.56 -1.89
CA SER A 28 13.61 10.00 -2.22
C SER A 28 12.31 10.41 -2.93
N GLN A 29 11.79 9.57 -3.84
CA GLN A 29 10.51 9.81 -4.51
C GLN A 29 9.34 9.79 -3.52
N LEU A 30 9.32 8.80 -2.61
CA LEU A 30 8.31 8.70 -1.56
C LEU A 30 8.32 9.93 -0.64
N LEU A 31 9.50 10.35 -0.18
CA LEU A 31 9.63 11.53 0.68
C LEU A 31 9.21 12.81 -0.04
N ARG A 32 9.52 12.95 -1.32
CA ARG A 32 9.08 14.10 -2.13
C ARG A 32 7.56 14.19 -2.14
N TYR A 33 6.87 13.09 -2.43
CA TYR A 33 5.42 13.06 -2.44
C TYR A 33 4.83 13.47 -1.07
N VAL A 34 5.30 12.86 0.02
CA VAL A 34 4.79 13.12 1.38
C VAL A 34 5.07 14.53 1.87
N LEU A 35 6.24 15.11 1.53
CA LEU A 35 6.67 16.40 2.06
C LEU A 35 6.16 17.61 1.25
N TYR A 36 5.98 17.43 -0.05
CA TYR A 36 5.66 18.54 -0.95
C TYR A 36 4.22 18.53 -1.45
N GLU A 37 3.48 17.41 -1.25
CA GLU A 37 2.07 17.36 -1.60
C GLU A 37 1.22 17.96 -0.48
N ASN A 38 0.91 19.26 -0.61
CA ASN A 38 0.06 20.01 0.32
C ASN A 38 -1.37 20.25 -0.23
N SER A 39 -1.66 19.71 -1.42
CA SER A 39 -2.97 19.85 -2.04
C SER A 39 -4.02 18.99 -1.34
N PRO A 40 -5.26 19.45 -1.22
CA PRO A 40 -6.35 18.66 -0.67
C PRO A 40 -6.68 17.44 -1.54
N THR A 41 -6.37 17.51 -2.84
CA THR A 41 -6.51 16.41 -3.80
C THR A 41 -5.32 16.35 -4.75
N VAL A 42 -5.03 15.15 -5.25
CA VAL A 42 -3.94 14.88 -6.19
C VAL A 42 -4.48 14.10 -7.41
N PRO A 43 -3.84 14.17 -8.57
CA PRO A 43 -4.13 13.27 -9.68
C PRO A 43 -4.02 11.81 -9.22
N ILE A 44 -4.95 10.95 -9.64
CA ILE A 44 -4.90 9.52 -9.29
C ILE A 44 -3.58 8.89 -9.72
N GLN A 45 -3.03 9.31 -10.85
CA GLN A 45 -1.76 8.79 -11.36
C GLN A 45 -0.59 9.03 -10.40
N ASP A 46 -0.59 10.14 -9.66
CA ASP A 46 0.45 10.45 -8.68
C ASP A 46 0.36 9.52 -7.46
N GLU A 47 -0.87 9.25 -7.00
CA GLU A 47 -1.10 8.28 -5.93
C GLU A 47 -0.71 6.86 -6.35
N LEU A 48 -1.04 6.42 -7.57
CA LEU A 48 -0.63 5.11 -8.09
C LEU A 48 0.89 5.03 -8.23
N THR A 49 1.54 6.10 -8.70
CA THR A 49 3.01 6.17 -8.79
C THR A 49 3.66 6.09 -7.41
N PHE A 50 3.08 6.75 -6.41
CA PHE A 50 3.53 6.67 -5.02
C PHE A 50 3.45 5.22 -4.48
N ILE A 51 2.33 4.52 -4.72
CA ILE A 51 2.18 3.12 -4.32
C ILE A 51 3.16 2.21 -5.05
N ASP A 52 3.38 2.40 -6.35
CA ASP A 52 4.36 1.63 -7.14
C ASP A 52 5.79 1.79 -6.59
N ASN A 53 6.21 3.02 -6.29
CA ASN A 53 7.51 3.29 -5.69
C ASN A 53 7.65 2.64 -4.30
N TYR A 54 6.58 2.68 -3.49
CA TYR A 54 6.56 1.98 -2.20
C TYR A 54 6.71 0.46 -2.37
N VAL A 55 5.97 -0.13 -3.29
CA VAL A 55 6.05 -1.58 -3.58
C VAL A 55 7.45 -1.96 -4.07
N LYS A 56 8.06 -1.18 -4.98
CA LYS A 56 9.43 -1.40 -5.44
C LYS A 56 10.42 -1.40 -4.27
N LEU A 57 10.32 -0.42 -3.37
CA LEU A 57 11.16 -0.37 -2.18
C LEU A 57 10.96 -1.61 -1.29
N MET A 58 9.72 -2.06 -1.09
CA MET A 58 9.43 -3.25 -0.31
C MET A 58 9.93 -4.54 -0.98
N LYS A 59 9.84 -4.65 -2.30
CA LYS A 59 10.41 -5.79 -3.06
C LYS A 59 11.92 -5.90 -2.89
N LEU A 60 12.65 -4.78 -2.87
CA LEU A 60 14.09 -4.79 -2.57
C LEU A 60 14.41 -5.37 -1.18
N ARG A 61 13.52 -5.14 -0.21
CA ARG A 61 13.67 -5.64 1.17
C ARG A 61 13.36 -7.13 1.28
N ILE A 62 12.27 -7.59 0.65
CA ILE A 62 11.78 -8.97 0.76
C ILE A 62 12.57 -9.90 -0.15
N GLY A 63 13.04 -9.40 -1.29
CA GLY A 63 13.63 -10.20 -2.36
C GLY A 63 12.60 -11.14 -2.99
N ASP A 64 13.09 -12.23 -3.60
CA ASP A 64 12.26 -13.20 -4.32
C ASP A 64 11.60 -14.26 -3.41
N LYS A 65 11.50 -13.98 -2.10
CA LYS A 65 11.02 -14.96 -1.11
C LYS A 65 9.51 -15.17 -1.17
N MET A 66 8.76 -14.21 -1.70
CA MET A 66 7.31 -14.23 -1.68
C MET A 66 6.76 -13.52 -2.93
N PRO A 67 5.74 -14.10 -3.60
CA PRO A 67 5.04 -13.43 -4.69
C PRO A 67 4.37 -12.13 -4.22
N ILE A 68 4.58 -11.05 -4.97
CA ILE A 68 3.91 -9.77 -4.77
C ILE A 68 3.31 -9.38 -6.12
N ASN A 69 2.00 -9.59 -6.24
CA ASN A 69 1.23 -9.28 -7.44
C ASN A 69 0.68 -7.88 -7.35
N VAL A 70 0.91 -7.06 -8.37
CA VAL A 70 0.52 -5.66 -8.35
C VAL A 70 -0.14 -5.29 -9.67
N THR A 71 -1.32 -4.70 -9.57
CA THR A 71 -2.05 -4.11 -10.70
C THR A 71 -2.43 -2.69 -10.32
N LEU A 72 -1.87 -1.71 -11.00
CA LEU A 72 -2.15 -0.29 -10.81
C LEU A 72 -2.55 0.27 -12.16
N ASP A 73 -3.80 0.73 -12.29
CA ASP A 73 -4.35 1.19 -13.56
C ASP A 73 -5.30 2.37 -13.32
N SER A 74 -4.95 3.54 -13.83
CA SER A 74 -5.81 4.72 -13.79
C SER A 74 -6.97 4.64 -14.78
N GLY A 75 -6.93 3.71 -15.74
CA GLY A 75 -7.99 3.45 -16.70
C GLY A 75 -8.48 4.69 -17.42
N ASP A 76 -9.78 4.93 -17.33
CA ASP A 76 -10.47 6.12 -17.87
C ASP A 76 -10.50 7.33 -16.91
N CYS A 77 -9.86 7.24 -15.74
CA CYS A 77 -9.83 8.29 -14.72
C CYS A 77 -8.53 9.12 -14.72
N ASN A 78 -7.83 9.24 -15.84
CA ASN A 78 -6.52 9.92 -15.90
C ASN A 78 -6.56 11.38 -15.39
N ASP A 79 -7.68 12.07 -15.57
CA ASP A 79 -7.86 13.46 -15.12
C ASP A 79 -8.54 13.56 -13.74
N CYS A 80 -8.81 12.43 -13.09
CA CYS A 80 -9.49 12.42 -11.81
C CYS A 80 -8.54 12.76 -10.66
N HIS A 81 -9.07 13.46 -9.67
CA HIS A 81 -8.34 13.86 -8.47
C HIS A 81 -8.93 13.16 -7.25
N ILE A 82 -8.07 12.69 -6.37
CA ILE A 82 -8.42 12.00 -5.13
C ILE A 82 -7.68 12.59 -3.95
N ALA A 83 -8.13 12.31 -2.73
CA ALA A 83 -7.38 12.67 -1.53
C ALA A 83 -6.04 11.90 -1.51
N PRO A 84 -4.90 12.55 -1.19
CA PRO A 84 -3.58 11.90 -1.19
C PRO A 84 -3.48 10.85 -0.07
N LEU A 85 -2.56 9.91 -0.21
CA LEU A 85 -2.23 8.91 0.82
C LEU A 85 -3.42 8.04 1.29
N LEU A 86 -4.34 7.70 0.37
CA LEU A 86 -5.49 6.86 0.70
C LEU A 86 -5.12 5.38 0.79
N PHE A 87 -4.27 4.90 -0.12
CA PHE A 87 -4.01 3.48 -0.28
C PHE A 87 -2.79 3.00 0.50
N ILE A 88 -1.95 3.91 1.01
CA ILE A 88 -0.68 3.52 1.65
C ILE A 88 -0.90 2.70 2.93
N SER A 89 -1.88 3.05 3.77
CA SER A 89 -2.10 2.37 5.04
C SER A 89 -2.44 0.88 4.88
N PRO A 90 -3.39 0.46 4.05
CA PRO A 90 -3.65 -0.96 3.82
C PRO A 90 -2.50 -1.66 3.07
N VAL A 91 -1.77 -0.97 2.18
CA VAL A 91 -0.58 -1.53 1.54
C VAL A 91 0.54 -1.77 2.55
N GLU A 92 0.85 -0.80 3.44
CA GLU A 92 1.82 -0.98 4.52
C GLU A 92 1.46 -2.17 5.43
N ASN A 93 0.20 -2.31 5.78
CA ASN A 93 -0.30 -3.42 6.58
C ASN A 93 -0.08 -4.76 5.87
N ALA A 94 -0.34 -4.84 4.56
CA ALA A 94 -0.09 -6.05 3.78
C ALA A 94 1.38 -6.46 3.81
N PHE A 95 2.32 -5.53 3.67
CA PHE A 95 3.76 -5.81 3.79
C PHE A 95 4.23 -6.10 5.21
N LYS A 96 3.58 -5.54 6.21
CA LYS A 96 3.90 -5.77 7.62
C LYS A 96 3.54 -7.18 8.08
N TYR A 97 2.36 -7.65 7.68
CA TYR A 97 1.79 -8.92 8.16
C TYR A 97 1.86 -10.05 7.13
N GLY A 98 2.02 -9.74 5.84
CA GLY A 98 1.92 -10.70 4.74
C GLY A 98 3.11 -11.65 4.58
N ASN A 99 4.27 -11.35 5.18
CA ASN A 99 5.43 -12.23 5.14
C ASN A 99 5.48 -13.07 6.41
N THR A 100 4.74 -14.17 6.44
CA THR A 100 4.67 -15.07 7.59
C THR A 100 5.81 -16.11 7.62
N GLY A 101 6.62 -16.17 6.56
CA GLY A 101 7.69 -17.15 6.37
C GLY A 101 7.22 -18.52 5.93
N ARG A 102 5.94 -18.68 5.56
CA ARG A 102 5.37 -19.93 5.06
C ARG A 102 5.51 -20.05 3.55
N SER A 103 5.59 -21.27 3.06
CA SER A 103 5.45 -21.55 1.62
C SER A 103 4.01 -21.25 1.20
N GLY A 104 3.86 -20.46 0.15
CA GLY A 104 2.53 -20.04 -0.36
C GLY A 104 2.07 -18.67 0.10
N ASP A 105 2.82 -17.98 0.96
CA ASP A 105 2.54 -16.57 1.26
C ASP A 105 2.55 -15.74 -0.01
N SER A 106 1.62 -14.79 -0.11
CA SER A 106 1.55 -13.81 -1.20
C SER A 106 0.95 -12.49 -0.73
N ILE A 107 1.26 -11.43 -1.45
CA ILE A 107 0.57 -10.14 -1.34
C ILE A 107 -0.02 -9.82 -2.70
N ASP A 108 -1.30 -9.49 -2.72
CA ASP A 108 -2.01 -9.04 -3.91
C ASP A 108 -2.49 -7.61 -3.69
N ILE A 109 -2.12 -6.71 -4.60
CA ILE A 109 -2.49 -5.30 -4.59
C ILE A 109 -3.07 -4.98 -5.96
N SER A 110 -4.34 -4.59 -5.98
CA SER A 110 -5.02 -4.13 -7.20
C SER A 110 -5.72 -2.81 -6.91
N ILE A 111 -5.33 -1.76 -7.62
CA ILE A 111 -5.98 -0.45 -7.57
C ILE A 111 -6.24 -0.05 -9.01
N VAL A 112 -7.49 -0.13 -9.41
CA VAL A 112 -7.90 0.12 -10.80
C VAL A 112 -9.06 1.09 -10.84
N CYS A 113 -9.04 2.01 -11.80
CA CYS A 113 -10.16 2.91 -12.06
C CYS A 113 -10.92 2.45 -13.30
N ARG A 114 -12.23 2.27 -13.15
CA ARG A 114 -13.14 1.89 -14.23
C ARG A 114 -14.50 2.55 -14.01
N GLU A 115 -15.10 3.03 -15.10
CA GLU A 115 -16.46 3.59 -15.10
C GLU A 115 -16.66 4.66 -14.01
N GLY A 116 -15.65 5.54 -13.82
CA GLY A 116 -15.70 6.62 -12.82
C GLY A 116 -15.61 6.15 -11.36
N SER A 117 -15.18 4.90 -11.13
CA SER A 117 -14.99 4.36 -9.78
C SER A 117 -13.61 3.73 -9.62
N ILE A 118 -13.00 3.96 -8.46
CA ILE A 118 -11.74 3.32 -8.08
C ILE A 118 -12.07 2.06 -7.28
N HIS A 119 -11.58 0.93 -7.76
CA HIS A 119 -11.65 -0.35 -7.07
C HIS A 119 -10.28 -0.70 -6.51
N CYS A 120 -10.18 -0.78 -5.19
CA CYS A 120 -8.96 -1.17 -4.49
C CYS A 120 -9.20 -2.51 -3.79
N HIS A 121 -8.39 -3.50 -4.13
CA HIS A 121 -8.34 -4.82 -3.50
C HIS A 121 -6.94 -5.09 -3.02
N ILE A 122 -6.77 -5.33 -1.72
CA ILE A 122 -5.49 -5.67 -1.12
C ILE A 122 -5.67 -6.91 -0.27
N ALA A 123 -4.88 -7.94 -0.53
CA ALA A 123 -4.96 -9.20 0.20
C ALA A 123 -3.55 -9.68 0.57
N ASN A 124 -3.41 -10.22 1.77
CA ASN A 124 -2.17 -10.81 2.26
C ASN A 124 -2.45 -12.00 3.19
N ASN A 125 -1.51 -12.91 3.27
CA ASN A 125 -1.54 -13.95 4.30
C ASN A 125 -1.22 -13.36 5.68
N PHE A 126 -1.58 -14.06 6.75
CA PHE A 126 -1.22 -13.71 8.13
C PHE A 126 -1.14 -14.97 9.00
N ILE A 127 -0.54 -14.87 10.19
CA ILE A 127 -0.51 -15.95 11.17
C ILE A 127 -1.54 -15.73 12.27
N ASP A 128 -2.10 -16.83 12.81
CA ASP A 128 -3.16 -16.78 13.83
C ASP A 128 -2.79 -16.01 15.09
N SER A 129 -1.52 -16.00 15.47
CA SER A 129 -1.02 -15.19 16.59
C SER A 129 -1.19 -13.68 16.37
N GLU A 130 -1.25 -13.24 15.11
CA GLU A 130 -1.43 -11.83 14.72
C GLU A 130 -2.91 -11.43 14.56
N LYS A 131 -3.85 -12.39 14.67
CA LYS A 131 -5.30 -12.08 14.57
C LYS A 131 -5.74 -10.97 15.51
N ARG A 132 -5.21 -10.93 16.72
CA ARG A 132 -5.50 -9.86 17.70
C ARG A 132 -4.90 -8.54 17.25
N ASP A 133 -3.69 -8.55 16.71
CA ASP A 133 -3.01 -7.34 16.23
C ASP A 133 -3.64 -6.83 14.93
N ILE A 134 -4.05 -7.71 14.04
CA ILE A 134 -4.79 -7.37 12.82
C ILE A 134 -6.19 -6.84 13.17
N ALA A 135 -6.87 -7.45 14.12
CA ALA A 135 -8.15 -6.96 14.64
C ALA A 135 -8.01 -5.66 15.45
N SER A 136 -6.89 -5.47 16.17
CA SER A 136 -6.59 -4.27 16.96
C SER A 136 -5.84 -3.19 16.15
N SER A 137 -5.07 -3.54 15.12
CA SER A 137 -4.55 -2.61 14.10
C SER A 137 -5.68 -2.03 13.23
N GLY A 138 -6.92 -2.36 13.60
CA GLY A 138 -8.11 -1.61 13.25
C GLY A 138 -7.97 -0.09 13.37
N ILE A 139 -6.96 0.41 14.11
CA ILE A 139 -6.69 1.85 14.20
C ILE A 139 -6.36 2.44 12.82
N GLY A 140 -5.51 1.81 12.02
CA GLY A 140 -5.20 2.26 10.66
C GLY A 140 -6.43 2.19 9.74
N ASN A 141 -7.17 1.08 9.81
CA ASN A 141 -8.38 0.90 9.02
C ASN A 141 -9.55 1.76 9.55
N VAL A 142 -9.66 1.96 10.87
CA VAL A 142 -10.64 2.87 11.47
C VAL A 142 -10.36 4.31 11.05
N ASN A 143 -9.10 4.74 11.07
CA ASN A 143 -8.73 6.08 10.62
C ASN A 143 -8.96 6.26 9.12
N LEU A 144 -8.62 5.26 8.31
CA LEU A 144 -8.89 5.29 6.88
C LEU A 144 -10.38 5.34 6.58
N ARG A 145 -11.19 4.50 7.24
CA ARG A 145 -12.65 4.51 7.10
C ARG A 145 -13.24 5.86 7.47
N ARG A 146 -12.85 6.40 8.64
CA ARG A 146 -13.30 7.74 9.06
C ARG A 146 -12.89 8.83 8.05
N ARG A 147 -11.70 8.72 7.46
CA ARG A 147 -11.24 9.66 6.44
C ARG A 147 -12.05 9.54 5.16
N LEU A 148 -12.36 8.32 4.71
CA LEU A 148 -13.24 8.08 3.55
C LEU A 148 -14.64 8.65 3.80
N ASP A 149 -15.22 8.41 4.97
CA ASP A 149 -16.54 8.93 5.34
C ASP A 149 -16.57 10.45 5.33
N LEU A 150 -15.51 11.10 5.83
CA LEU A 150 -15.42 12.58 5.89
C LEU A 150 -15.25 13.21 4.52
N ILE A 151 -14.49 12.58 3.61
CA ILE A 151 -14.15 13.18 2.30
C ILE A 151 -15.18 12.79 1.23
N TYR A 152 -15.60 11.53 1.22
CA TYR A 152 -16.43 10.97 0.15
C TYR A 152 -17.86 10.64 0.59
N GLY A 153 -18.12 10.53 1.89
CA GLY A 153 -19.45 10.19 2.41
C GLY A 153 -19.95 8.86 1.84
N ASN A 154 -21.14 8.88 1.26
CA ASN A 154 -21.76 7.71 0.64
C ASN A 154 -21.17 7.30 -0.73
N LYS A 155 -20.19 8.04 -1.22
CA LYS A 155 -19.47 7.70 -2.46
C LYS A 155 -18.27 6.77 -2.21
N ALA A 156 -17.95 6.43 -0.97
CA ALA A 156 -16.90 5.49 -0.64
C ALA A 156 -17.42 4.36 0.25
N GLU A 157 -17.03 3.15 -0.11
CA GLU A 157 -17.30 1.95 0.67
C GLU A 157 -15.99 1.24 0.97
N MET A 158 -15.82 0.76 2.19
CA MET A 158 -14.66 -0.04 2.60
C MET A 158 -15.12 -1.23 3.42
N SER A 159 -14.66 -2.40 3.04
CA SER A 159 -14.84 -3.64 3.79
C SER A 159 -13.53 -4.32 4.11
N THR A 160 -13.52 -5.09 5.18
CA THR A 160 -12.40 -5.94 5.57
C THR A 160 -12.93 -7.31 5.93
N LYS A 161 -12.27 -8.37 5.47
CA LYS A 161 -12.65 -9.74 5.79
C LYS A 161 -11.43 -10.62 5.98
N ILE A 162 -11.62 -11.70 6.71
CA ILE A 162 -10.67 -12.80 6.84
C ILE A 162 -11.28 -13.99 6.10
N ASP A 163 -10.53 -14.56 5.18
CA ASP A 163 -10.88 -15.75 4.42
C ASP A 163 -9.71 -16.76 4.54
N GLY A 164 -9.94 -17.79 5.35
CA GLY A 164 -8.88 -18.73 5.73
C GLY A 164 -7.73 -18.03 6.48
N ASP A 165 -6.55 -18.05 5.88
CA ASP A 165 -5.34 -17.37 6.36
C ASP A 165 -5.03 -16.07 5.61
N ARG A 166 -6.02 -15.55 4.87
CA ARG A 166 -5.90 -14.29 4.14
C ARG A 166 -6.71 -13.18 4.80
N TYR A 167 -6.07 -12.03 4.96
CA TYR A 167 -6.70 -10.76 5.30
C TYR A 167 -6.92 -9.95 4.03
N ILE A 168 -8.13 -9.48 3.84
CA ILE A 168 -8.56 -8.81 2.62
C ILE A 168 -9.16 -7.46 2.98
N VAL A 169 -8.74 -6.43 2.26
CA VAL A 169 -9.30 -5.08 2.29
C VAL A 169 -9.84 -4.77 0.90
N ASP A 170 -11.14 -4.51 0.81
CA ASP A 170 -11.80 -4.05 -0.40
C ASP A 170 -12.31 -2.63 -0.19
N MET A 171 -12.10 -1.75 -1.19
CA MET A 171 -12.53 -0.36 -1.15
C MET A 171 -13.02 0.06 -2.54
N ILE A 172 -14.14 0.76 -2.57
CA ILE A 172 -14.70 1.36 -3.79
C ILE A 172 -14.89 2.85 -3.51
N ILE A 173 -14.42 3.70 -4.42
CA ILE A 173 -14.59 5.15 -4.36
C ILE A 173 -15.19 5.60 -5.68
N THR A 174 -16.41 6.13 -5.65
CA THR A 174 -17.07 6.75 -6.80
C THR A 174 -16.61 8.22 -6.91
N LEU A 175 -16.10 8.60 -8.05
CA LEU A 175 -15.53 9.93 -8.32
C LEU A 175 -16.58 10.96 -8.74
#